data_57da1538e48827862f510b472468fa0d
#
_entry.id   57da1538e48827862f510b472468fa0d
#
_cell.length_a   1.000
_cell.length_b   1.000
_cell.length_c   1.000
_cell.angle_alpha   90.00
_cell.angle_beta   90.00
_cell.angle_gamma   90.00
#
_symmetry.space_group_name_H-M   'P 1'
#
loop_
_entity.id
_entity.type
_entity.pdbx_description
1 polymer ?
#
loop_
_entity_poly.entity_id
_entity_poly.type
_entity_poly.pdbx_seq_one_letter_code
_entity_poly.pdbx_strand_id
1 'polypeptide(L)'
;MRLRKFTFRLWPTVFAAIAVGLLASLGAWQARRGVEKQALFKAFARGETLAVPYGAAGGQARYAHVRLEGRYDPEHQILLDNMTHDGLTGYRVLTPMRTSLGTVLVDRGWLQAPPRREQWPDLTVSAELRTVEGRIDELPRAGIALAATDGAGWPRRLSYPDLVTVRRVYAEAVDPSIILLDAKEPDGYTREWRPGGLPPERHFGYAVQWYGLAFAVFVIYVVVNLNRTGKSE
;
A
#
# COMPACT_ATOMS: atom_id res chain seq x y z
N MET A 1 27.04 48.31 -22.05
CA MET A 1 26.28 47.24 -21.34
C MET A 1 25.01 47.85 -20.83
N ARG A 2 23.81 47.55 -21.43
CA ARG A 2 22.54 48.18 -21.02
C ARG A 2 22.04 47.46 -19.77
N LEU A 3 21.95 48.18 -18.67
CA LEU A 3 21.37 47.68 -17.40
C LEU A 3 19.87 47.42 -17.58
N ARG A 4 19.45 46.17 -17.37
CA ARG A 4 18.02 45.82 -17.28
C ARG A 4 17.49 46.26 -15.94
N LYS A 5 16.40 47.06 -15.89
CA LYS A 5 15.73 47.45 -14.65
C LYS A 5 14.58 46.47 -14.35
N PHE A 6 14.53 45.94 -13.15
CA PHE A 6 13.42 45.12 -12.66
C PHE A 6 12.23 46.05 -12.34
N THR A 7 11.05 45.75 -12.89
CA THR A 7 9.81 46.50 -12.66
C THR A 7 8.89 45.66 -11.82
N PHE A 8 8.67 46.08 -10.58
CA PHE A 8 7.74 45.42 -9.68
C PHE A 8 6.30 45.70 -10.10
N ARG A 9 5.50 44.64 -10.31
CA ARG A 9 4.07 44.73 -10.57
C ARG A 9 3.36 43.87 -9.53
N LEU A 10 2.48 44.49 -8.70
CA LEU A 10 1.89 43.83 -7.54
C LEU A 10 1.17 42.51 -7.88
N TRP A 11 0.22 42.54 -8.80
CA TRP A 11 -0.56 41.34 -9.14
C TRP A 11 0.25 40.19 -9.74
N PRO A 12 1.13 40.41 -10.76
CA PRO A 12 2.01 39.34 -11.22
C PRO A 12 2.91 38.77 -10.15
N THR A 13 3.40 39.60 -9.24
CA THR A 13 4.24 39.17 -8.11
C THR A 13 3.45 38.28 -7.13
N VAL A 14 2.24 38.69 -6.77
CA VAL A 14 1.37 37.91 -5.88
C VAL A 14 1.03 36.57 -6.52
N PHE A 15 0.62 36.55 -7.77
CA PHE A 15 0.32 35.29 -8.47
C PHE A 15 1.55 34.36 -8.60
N ALA A 16 2.72 34.92 -8.94
CA ALA A 16 3.94 34.14 -9.01
C ALA A 16 4.34 33.58 -7.64
N ALA A 17 4.22 34.38 -6.57
CA ALA A 17 4.53 33.94 -5.22
C ALA A 17 3.58 32.81 -4.75
N ILE A 18 2.29 32.94 -5.01
CA ILE A 18 1.31 31.88 -4.72
C ILE A 18 1.62 30.60 -5.52
N ALA A 19 1.85 30.73 -6.83
CA ALA A 19 2.16 29.59 -7.68
C ALA A 19 3.44 28.86 -7.23
N VAL A 20 4.52 29.61 -6.98
CA VAL A 20 5.78 29.06 -6.47
C VAL A 20 5.57 28.39 -5.10
N GLY A 21 4.83 29.02 -4.20
CA GLY A 21 4.53 28.47 -2.88
C GLY A 21 3.74 27.15 -2.97
N LEU A 22 2.70 27.10 -3.80
CA LEU A 22 1.92 25.89 -4.02
C LEU A 22 2.77 24.75 -4.61
N LEU A 23 3.52 25.03 -5.69
CA LEU A 23 4.36 24.04 -6.34
C LEU A 23 5.46 23.53 -5.41
N ALA A 24 6.10 24.41 -4.66
CA ALA A 24 7.11 24.03 -3.67
C ALA A 24 6.51 23.17 -2.53
N SER A 25 5.30 23.50 -2.07
CA SER A 25 4.61 22.71 -1.03
C SER A 25 4.26 21.31 -1.52
N LEU A 26 3.82 21.15 -2.78
CA LEU A 26 3.59 19.85 -3.41
C LEU A 26 4.89 19.06 -3.54
N GLY A 27 6.00 19.72 -3.91
CA GLY A 27 7.33 19.11 -3.94
C GLY A 27 7.76 18.58 -2.58
N ALA A 28 7.59 19.39 -1.53
CA ALA A 28 7.91 19.00 -0.16
C ALA A 28 7.02 17.86 0.35
N TRP A 29 5.74 17.85 -0.01
CA TRP A 29 4.83 16.75 0.31
C TRP A 29 5.26 15.45 -0.36
N GLN A 30 5.60 15.48 -1.65
CA GLN A 30 6.09 14.30 -2.37
C GLN A 30 7.42 13.80 -1.79
N ALA A 31 8.35 14.69 -1.47
CA ALA A 31 9.62 14.31 -0.86
C ALA A 31 9.42 13.58 0.48
N ARG A 32 8.53 14.10 1.36
CA ARG A 32 8.17 13.43 2.62
C ARG A 32 7.58 12.06 2.38
N ARG A 33 6.64 11.94 1.43
CA ARG A 33 6.05 10.64 1.06
C ARG A 33 7.10 9.67 0.53
N GLY A 34 8.09 10.15 -0.25
CA GLY A 34 9.22 9.34 -0.70
C GLY A 34 10.03 8.75 0.47
N VAL A 35 10.34 9.57 1.49
CA VAL A 35 11.06 9.13 2.69
C VAL A 35 10.26 8.10 3.49
N GLU A 36 8.95 8.33 3.70
CA GLU A 36 8.05 7.38 4.38
C GLU A 36 8.03 6.03 3.66
N LYS A 37 7.85 6.07 2.32
CA LYS A 37 7.86 4.85 1.51
C LYS A 37 9.22 4.15 1.53
N GLN A 38 10.33 4.89 1.48
CA GLN A 38 11.66 4.31 1.58
C GLN A 38 11.88 3.58 2.91
N ALA A 39 11.40 4.15 4.02
CA ALA A 39 11.45 3.48 5.32
C ALA A 39 10.64 2.17 5.32
N LEU A 40 9.43 2.19 4.71
CA LEU A 40 8.56 1.02 4.60
C LEU A 40 9.21 -0.09 3.74
N PHE A 41 9.80 0.26 2.59
CA PHE A 41 10.49 -0.69 1.72
C PHE A 41 11.74 -1.29 2.39
N LYS A 42 12.48 -0.45 3.14
CA LYS A 42 13.62 -0.92 3.94
C LYS A 42 13.16 -1.87 5.07
N ALA A 43 12.05 -1.57 5.74
CA ALA A 43 11.50 -2.46 6.76
C ALA A 43 11.09 -3.81 6.16
N PHE A 44 10.47 -3.79 4.98
CA PHE A 44 10.12 -5.01 4.26
C PHE A 44 11.36 -5.84 3.89
N ALA A 45 12.40 -5.21 3.34
CA ALA A 45 13.65 -5.89 3.00
C ALA A 45 14.39 -6.46 4.23
N ARG A 46 14.33 -5.77 5.38
CA ARG A 46 14.92 -6.27 6.65
C ARG A 46 14.16 -7.46 7.23
N GLY A 47 12.88 -7.60 6.96
CA GLY A 47 12.05 -8.71 7.41
C GLY A 47 12.43 -10.08 6.83
N GLU A 48 13.54 -10.19 6.11
CA GLU A 48 14.13 -11.47 5.67
C GLU A 48 15.00 -12.13 6.73
N THR A 49 15.15 -11.49 7.91
CA THR A 49 15.89 -12.02 9.05
C THR A 49 15.09 -13.06 9.83
N LEU A 50 15.72 -13.67 10.85
CA LEU A 50 15.13 -14.73 11.68
C LEU A 50 13.73 -14.37 12.18
N ALA A 51 12.78 -15.28 11.98
CA ALA A 51 11.41 -15.11 12.46
C ALA A 51 11.35 -15.15 13.99
N VAL A 52 10.66 -14.17 14.59
CA VAL A 52 10.38 -14.13 16.03
C VAL A 52 9.00 -14.69 16.32
N PRO A 53 8.74 -15.25 17.53
CA PRO A 53 7.40 -15.71 17.87
C PRO A 53 6.35 -14.58 17.72
N TYR A 54 5.22 -14.89 17.11
CA TYR A 54 4.09 -13.95 17.02
C TYR A 54 3.62 -13.57 18.42
N GLY A 55 3.30 -12.30 18.65
CA GLY A 55 2.93 -11.80 19.98
C GLY A 55 4.11 -11.45 20.90
N ALA A 56 5.36 -11.77 20.52
CA ALA A 56 6.51 -11.35 21.28
C ALA A 56 6.73 -9.82 21.22
N ALA A 57 7.34 -9.25 22.26
CA ALA A 57 7.69 -7.84 22.28
C ALA A 57 8.58 -7.48 21.06
N GLY A 58 8.16 -6.49 20.27
CA GLY A 58 8.83 -6.09 19.02
C GLY A 58 8.43 -6.89 17.78
N GLY A 59 7.65 -7.99 17.90
CA GLY A 59 7.17 -8.79 16.79
C GLY A 59 5.90 -8.24 16.09
N GLN A 60 5.37 -7.11 16.52
CA GLN A 60 4.12 -6.55 16.01
C GLN A 60 4.31 -5.42 14.98
N ALA A 61 5.54 -5.06 14.67
CA ALA A 61 5.80 -4.04 13.66
C ALA A 61 5.38 -4.56 12.26
N ARG A 62 4.81 -3.67 11.44
CA ARG A 62 4.47 -4.00 10.05
C ARG A 62 5.70 -4.52 9.31
N TYR A 63 5.53 -5.64 8.61
CA TYR A 63 6.55 -6.41 7.91
C TYR A 63 7.58 -7.11 8.82
N ALA A 64 7.40 -7.13 10.14
CA ALA A 64 8.17 -8.01 11.00
C ALA A 64 7.98 -9.47 10.56
N HIS A 65 9.09 -10.22 10.51
CA HIS A 65 9.06 -11.65 10.21
C HIS A 65 8.74 -12.43 11.47
N VAL A 66 7.66 -13.18 11.42
CA VAL A 66 7.13 -13.88 12.60
C VAL A 66 6.88 -15.35 12.32
N ARG A 67 6.88 -16.12 13.40
CA ARG A 67 6.52 -17.54 13.42
C ARG A 67 5.28 -17.70 14.26
N LEU A 68 4.27 -18.38 13.70
CA LEU A 68 2.99 -18.69 14.36
C LEU A 68 2.84 -20.20 14.46
N GLU A 69 2.32 -20.66 15.61
CA GLU A 69 1.86 -22.02 15.79
C GLU A 69 0.34 -22.02 15.95
N GLY A 70 -0.35 -22.86 15.17
CA GLY A 70 -1.80 -22.94 15.20
C GLY A 70 -2.38 -23.96 14.23
N ARG A 71 -3.70 -23.92 14.10
CA ARG A 71 -4.47 -24.77 13.18
C ARG A 71 -5.23 -23.88 12.21
N TYR A 72 -5.13 -24.17 10.93
CA TYR A 72 -6.01 -23.50 9.95
C TYR A 72 -7.46 -23.91 10.16
N ASP A 73 -8.36 -22.98 9.87
CA ASP A 73 -9.79 -23.24 9.73
C ASP A 73 -10.11 -23.29 8.21
N PRO A 74 -10.16 -24.50 7.61
CA PRO A 74 -10.36 -24.66 6.18
C PRO A 74 -11.79 -24.31 5.72
N GLU A 75 -12.75 -24.28 6.65
CA GLU A 75 -14.15 -24.06 6.31
C GLU A 75 -14.50 -22.58 6.19
N HIS A 76 -13.78 -21.70 6.88
CA HIS A 76 -14.12 -20.28 6.99
C HIS A 76 -13.11 -19.37 6.28
N GLN A 77 -12.87 -19.59 4.99
CA GLN A 77 -11.90 -18.82 4.23
C GLN A 77 -12.52 -17.61 3.54
N ILE A 78 -11.78 -16.50 3.49
CA ILE A 78 -12.14 -15.28 2.74
C ILE A 78 -11.30 -15.20 1.48
N LEU A 79 -11.97 -14.96 0.36
CA LEU A 79 -11.36 -14.59 -0.90
C LEU A 79 -11.45 -13.07 -1.07
N LEU A 80 -10.32 -12.37 -1.01
CA LEU A 80 -10.29 -10.96 -1.38
C LEU A 80 -10.44 -10.86 -2.89
N ASP A 81 -11.56 -10.33 -3.35
CA ASP A 81 -11.94 -10.26 -4.75
C ASP A 81 -11.23 -9.12 -5.50
N ASN A 82 -11.20 -9.21 -6.83
CA ASN A 82 -10.61 -8.22 -7.73
C ASN A 82 -9.10 -7.98 -7.51
N MET A 83 -8.39 -9.00 -7.07
CA MET A 83 -6.93 -8.97 -6.97
C MET A 83 -6.30 -9.35 -8.30
N THR A 84 -5.50 -8.45 -8.87
CA THR A 84 -4.83 -8.69 -10.16
C THR A 84 -3.37 -9.11 -9.95
N HIS A 85 -2.92 -10.08 -10.74
CA HIS A 85 -1.53 -10.50 -10.83
C HIS A 85 -1.19 -10.79 -12.30
N ASP A 86 -0.15 -10.19 -12.82
CA ASP A 86 0.29 -10.28 -14.24
C ASP A 86 -0.86 -10.05 -15.26
N GLY A 87 -1.75 -9.09 -14.94
CA GLY A 87 -2.89 -8.76 -15.79
C GLY A 87 -4.07 -9.73 -15.71
N LEU A 88 -3.97 -10.80 -14.94
CA LEU A 88 -5.04 -11.75 -14.68
C LEU A 88 -5.81 -11.37 -13.42
N THR A 89 -7.13 -11.57 -13.44
CA THR A 89 -7.98 -11.35 -12.26
C THR A 89 -8.00 -12.60 -11.40
N GLY A 90 -7.95 -12.40 -10.09
CA GLY A 90 -7.94 -13.49 -9.13
C GLY A 90 -8.35 -13.05 -7.73
N TYR A 91 -7.99 -13.86 -6.77
CA TYR A 91 -8.28 -13.68 -5.35
C TYR A 91 -6.99 -13.72 -4.53
N ARG A 92 -6.94 -12.97 -3.44
CA ARG A 92 -6.02 -13.31 -2.34
C ARG A 92 -6.78 -14.15 -1.31
N VAL A 93 -6.19 -15.24 -0.88
CA VAL A 93 -6.84 -16.22 -0.02
C VAL A 93 -6.44 -15.99 1.43
N LEU A 94 -7.39 -15.49 2.23
CA LEU A 94 -7.22 -15.33 3.67
C LEU A 94 -7.81 -16.55 4.37
N THR A 95 -6.97 -17.30 5.06
CA THR A 95 -7.37 -18.47 5.85
C THR A 95 -7.19 -18.16 7.33
N PRO A 96 -8.24 -18.32 8.18
CA PRO A 96 -8.06 -18.14 9.61
C PRO A 96 -7.11 -19.19 10.17
N MET A 97 -6.26 -18.77 11.09
CA MET A 97 -5.41 -19.65 11.88
C MET A 97 -5.72 -19.44 13.36
N ARG A 98 -6.17 -20.48 14.01
CA ARG A 98 -6.46 -20.49 15.44
C ARG A 98 -5.17 -20.77 16.22
N THR A 99 -4.71 -19.76 16.94
CA THR A 99 -3.48 -19.79 17.76
C THR A 99 -3.83 -19.71 19.25
N SER A 100 -2.83 -19.89 20.12
CA SER A 100 -2.99 -19.65 21.57
C SER A 100 -3.29 -18.19 21.92
N LEU A 101 -3.02 -17.25 21.00
CA LEU A 101 -3.26 -15.79 21.17
C LEU A 101 -4.57 -15.33 20.55
N GLY A 102 -5.33 -16.21 19.90
CA GLY A 102 -6.57 -15.90 19.20
C GLY A 102 -6.50 -16.24 17.71
N THR A 103 -7.50 -15.78 16.96
CA THR A 103 -7.60 -16.03 15.52
C THR A 103 -6.88 -14.94 14.74
N VAL A 104 -5.95 -15.37 13.88
CA VAL A 104 -5.18 -14.51 12.98
C VAL A 104 -5.47 -14.92 11.54
N LEU A 105 -5.60 -13.97 10.63
CA LEU A 105 -5.74 -14.28 9.20
C LEU A 105 -4.37 -14.46 8.54
N VAL A 106 -4.18 -15.60 7.89
CA VAL A 106 -3.00 -15.89 7.09
C VAL A 106 -3.36 -15.70 5.62
N ASP A 107 -2.68 -14.78 4.96
CA ASP A 107 -2.77 -14.59 3.51
C ASP A 107 -1.89 -15.62 2.81
N ARG A 108 -2.53 -16.60 2.20
CA ARG A 108 -1.87 -17.72 1.53
C ARG A 108 -1.41 -17.39 0.10
N GLY A 109 -1.66 -16.18 -0.35
CA GLY A 109 -1.23 -15.71 -1.67
C GLY A 109 -2.37 -15.51 -2.67
N TRP A 110 -1.97 -15.19 -3.89
CA TRP A 110 -2.87 -14.95 -5.00
C TRP A 110 -3.18 -16.24 -5.76
N LEU A 111 -4.45 -16.41 -6.09
CA LEU A 111 -5.00 -17.53 -6.85
C LEU A 111 -5.84 -16.99 -8.00
N GLN A 112 -5.65 -17.49 -9.20
CA GLN A 112 -6.42 -17.08 -10.37
C GLN A 112 -7.91 -17.41 -10.19
N ALA A 113 -8.78 -16.46 -10.55
CA ALA A 113 -10.22 -16.70 -10.53
C ALA A 113 -10.60 -17.71 -11.61
N PRO A 114 -11.51 -18.65 -11.33
CA PRO A 114 -12.02 -19.55 -12.33
C PRO A 114 -12.78 -18.77 -13.43
N PRO A 115 -12.92 -19.34 -14.65
CA PRO A 115 -13.58 -18.65 -15.75
C PRO A 115 -15.05 -18.28 -15.49
N ARG A 116 -15.70 -19.02 -14.61
CA ARG A 116 -17.09 -18.77 -14.19
C ARG A 116 -17.12 -18.37 -12.73
N ARG A 117 -17.77 -17.25 -12.42
CA ARG A 117 -17.82 -16.69 -11.06
C ARG A 117 -18.53 -17.60 -10.06
N GLU A 118 -19.43 -18.48 -10.52
CA GLU A 118 -20.16 -19.44 -9.69
C GLU A 118 -19.28 -20.59 -9.20
N GLN A 119 -18.14 -20.81 -9.85
CA GLN A 119 -17.20 -21.84 -9.46
C GLN A 119 -16.29 -21.33 -8.34
N TRP A 120 -16.01 -22.20 -7.39
CA TRP A 120 -15.02 -21.94 -6.34
C TRP A 120 -13.69 -22.59 -6.74
N PRO A 121 -12.56 -21.89 -6.53
CA PRO A 121 -11.25 -22.50 -6.70
C PRO A 121 -10.98 -23.52 -5.59
N ASP A 122 -9.98 -24.38 -5.78
CA ASP A 122 -9.52 -25.27 -4.72
C ASP A 122 -8.82 -24.47 -3.60
N LEU A 123 -9.41 -24.53 -2.40
CA LEU A 123 -8.94 -23.84 -1.20
C LEU A 123 -8.45 -24.82 -0.13
N THR A 124 -8.29 -26.10 -0.49
CA THR A 124 -7.94 -27.14 0.46
C THR A 124 -6.70 -26.80 1.27
N VAL A 125 -6.76 -27.03 2.57
CA VAL A 125 -5.66 -26.87 3.52
C VAL A 125 -5.89 -27.79 4.72
N SER A 126 -4.81 -28.37 5.28
CA SER A 126 -4.90 -29.22 6.46
C SER A 126 -5.21 -28.41 7.72
N ALA A 127 -6.11 -28.93 8.56
CA ALA A 127 -6.42 -28.39 9.89
C ALA A 127 -5.48 -28.92 11.00
N GLU A 128 -4.41 -29.64 10.67
CA GLU A 128 -3.44 -30.12 11.64
C GLU A 128 -2.67 -28.96 12.28
N LEU A 129 -2.20 -29.22 13.52
CA LEU A 129 -1.32 -28.27 14.21
C LEU A 129 -0.01 -28.11 13.40
N ARG A 130 0.34 -26.87 13.11
CA ARG A 130 1.55 -26.54 12.37
C ARG A 130 2.14 -25.22 12.80
N THR A 131 3.40 -25.08 12.50
CA THR A 131 4.10 -23.80 12.58
C THR A 131 4.27 -23.25 11.18
N VAL A 132 3.95 -21.96 11.00
CA VAL A 132 4.14 -21.24 9.75
C VAL A 132 4.96 -19.97 9.99
N GLU A 133 5.70 -19.54 8.99
CA GLU A 133 6.44 -18.29 8.99
C GLU A 133 5.85 -17.32 7.96
N GLY A 134 5.92 -16.04 8.27
CA GLY A 134 5.41 -14.99 7.40
C GLY A 134 5.67 -13.61 7.94
N ARG A 135 5.13 -12.60 7.25
CA ARG A 135 5.32 -11.19 7.61
C ARG A 135 4.01 -10.58 8.05
N ILE A 136 4.05 -9.81 9.13
CA ILE A 136 2.91 -9.02 9.58
C ILE A 136 2.57 -7.95 8.55
N ASP A 137 1.29 -7.85 8.18
CA ASP A 137 0.76 -6.75 7.37
C ASP A 137 -0.65 -6.38 7.86
N GLU A 138 -1.25 -5.42 7.21
CA GLU A 138 -2.65 -4.99 7.41
C GLU A 138 -3.52 -5.46 6.25
N LEU A 139 -4.84 -5.57 6.48
CA LEU A 139 -5.79 -5.79 5.39
C LEU A 139 -5.61 -4.74 4.30
N PRO A 140 -5.60 -5.15 3.00
CA PRO A 140 -5.47 -4.21 1.91
C PRO A 140 -6.64 -3.23 1.90
N ARG A 141 -6.35 -1.94 1.73
CA ARG A 141 -7.35 -0.87 1.68
C ARG A 141 -7.55 -0.42 0.24
N ALA A 142 -8.79 -0.35 -0.21
CA ALA A 142 -9.13 0.34 -1.45
C ALA A 142 -9.23 1.85 -1.23
N GLY A 143 -8.97 2.63 -2.29
CA GLY A 143 -9.27 4.06 -2.26
C GLY A 143 -10.78 4.35 -2.18
N ILE A 144 -11.61 3.46 -2.76
CA ILE A 144 -13.08 3.50 -2.69
C ILE A 144 -13.54 2.10 -2.29
N ALA A 145 -14.12 1.97 -1.10
CA ALA A 145 -14.69 0.71 -0.64
C ALA A 145 -16.02 0.47 -1.37
N LEU A 146 -16.05 -0.47 -2.29
CA LEU A 146 -17.28 -1.03 -2.82
C LEU A 146 -17.63 -2.22 -1.93
N ALA A 147 -18.62 -2.05 -1.06
CA ALA A 147 -19.14 -3.13 -0.25
C ALA A 147 -19.90 -4.13 -1.13
N ALA A 148 -19.18 -5.09 -1.70
CA ALA A 148 -19.78 -6.25 -2.31
C ALA A 148 -19.46 -7.46 -1.42
N THR A 149 -20.46 -7.94 -0.71
CA THR A 149 -20.46 -9.25 -0.06
C THR A 149 -21.28 -10.19 -0.92
N ASP A 150 -20.68 -11.22 -1.47
CA ASP A 150 -21.42 -12.29 -2.11
C ASP A 150 -22.00 -13.23 -1.04
N GLY A 151 -23.32 -13.26 -0.97
CA GLY A 151 -24.14 -14.33 -0.40
C GLY A 151 -23.95 -14.69 1.08
N ALA A 152 -24.79 -15.62 1.53
CA ALA A 152 -24.65 -16.34 2.79
C ALA A 152 -23.84 -17.63 2.55
N GLY A 153 -23.01 -18.03 3.51
CA GLY A 153 -22.22 -19.28 3.43
C GLY A 153 -20.71 -19.03 3.30
N TRP A 154 -19.96 -20.11 3.20
CA TRP A 154 -18.50 -20.12 3.07
C TRP A 154 -18.08 -20.93 1.83
N PRO A 155 -16.95 -20.62 1.20
CA PRO A 155 -16.07 -19.46 1.45
C PRO A 155 -16.75 -18.14 1.08
N ARG A 156 -16.27 -17.00 1.61
CA ARG A 156 -16.81 -15.67 1.31
C ARG A 156 -15.93 -14.86 0.40
N ARG A 157 -16.51 -14.19 -0.59
CA ARG A 157 -15.81 -13.17 -1.40
C ARG A 157 -16.06 -11.80 -0.80
N LEU A 158 -14.99 -11.06 -0.52
CA LEU A 158 -15.05 -9.70 0.01
C LEU A 158 -14.13 -8.79 -0.80
N SER A 159 -14.64 -7.64 -1.21
CA SER A 159 -13.82 -6.62 -1.87
C SER A 159 -13.31 -5.62 -0.85
N TYR A 160 -12.03 -5.67 -0.53
CA TYR A 160 -11.34 -4.76 0.40
C TYR A 160 -12.08 -4.56 1.73
N PRO A 161 -12.36 -5.63 2.48
CA PRO A 161 -13.06 -5.51 3.75
C PRO A 161 -12.21 -4.77 4.78
N ASP A 162 -12.86 -3.96 5.62
CA ASP A 162 -12.25 -3.47 6.84
C ASP A 162 -12.32 -4.52 7.97
N LEU A 163 -11.59 -4.27 9.05
CA LEU A 163 -11.57 -5.17 10.20
C LEU A 163 -12.95 -5.37 10.84
N VAL A 164 -13.81 -4.33 10.81
CA VAL A 164 -15.17 -4.40 11.36
C VAL A 164 -16.01 -5.40 10.55
N THR A 165 -15.92 -5.34 9.24
CA THR A 165 -16.59 -6.28 8.33
C THR A 165 -16.08 -7.71 8.55
N VAL A 166 -14.75 -7.89 8.64
CA VAL A 166 -14.14 -9.21 8.88
C VAL A 166 -14.65 -9.81 10.22
N ARG A 167 -14.60 -9.04 11.30
CA ARG A 167 -15.10 -9.49 12.63
C ARG A 167 -16.59 -9.82 12.63
N ARG A 168 -17.39 -9.05 11.88
CA ARG A 168 -18.82 -9.35 11.72
C ARG A 168 -19.06 -10.66 10.98
N VAL A 169 -18.26 -10.92 9.94
CA VAL A 169 -18.35 -12.14 9.13
C VAL A 169 -18.00 -13.38 9.95
N TYR A 170 -16.96 -13.29 10.78
CA TYR A 170 -16.55 -14.42 11.64
C TYR A 170 -17.35 -14.54 12.93
N ALA A 171 -18.09 -13.49 13.32
CA ALA A 171 -18.76 -13.37 14.62
C ALA A 171 -17.83 -13.61 15.83
N GLU A 172 -16.54 -13.40 15.66
CA GLU A 172 -15.51 -13.54 16.69
C GLU A 172 -14.44 -12.45 16.60
N ALA A 173 -13.60 -12.35 17.63
CA ALA A 173 -12.48 -11.46 17.67
C ALA A 173 -11.36 -11.99 16.75
N VAL A 174 -11.05 -11.25 15.69
CA VAL A 174 -9.94 -11.52 14.78
C VAL A 174 -8.88 -10.45 15.01
N ASP A 175 -7.61 -10.86 15.01
CA ASP A 175 -6.46 -9.95 15.12
C ASP A 175 -6.52 -8.89 14.00
N PRO A 176 -6.18 -7.62 14.28
CA PRO A 176 -6.15 -6.57 13.27
C PRO A 176 -5.08 -6.78 12.19
N SER A 177 -4.05 -7.57 12.51
CA SER A 177 -2.97 -7.90 11.58
C SER A 177 -3.34 -9.12 10.74
N ILE A 178 -2.78 -9.17 9.54
CA ILE A 178 -2.73 -10.39 8.73
C ILE A 178 -1.28 -10.86 8.61
N ILE A 179 -1.09 -12.15 8.34
CA ILE A 179 0.22 -12.72 8.10
C ILE A 179 0.35 -13.07 6.63
N LEU A 180 1.28 -12.40 5.95
CA LEU A 180 1.68 -12.75 4.59
C LEU A 180 2.53 -14.01 4.66
N LEU A 181 2.00 -15.15 4.26
CA LEU A 181 2.67 -16.44 4.32
C LEU A 181 3.94 -16.45 3.48
N ASP A 182 5.06 -16.89 4.04
CA ASP A 182 6.32 -16.94 3.32
C ASP A 182 6.26 -17.85 2.10
N ALA A 183 7.01 -17.49 1.04
CA ALA A 183 7.02 -18.25 -0.20
C ALA A 183 7.53 -19.69 -0.05
N LYS A 184 8.35 -19.96 0.97
CA LYS A 184 8.87 -21.30 1.30
C LYS A 184 7.87 -22.21 2.02
N GLU A 185 6.82 -21.62 2.64
CA GLU A 185 5.84 -22.38 3.39
C GLU A 185 4.93 -23.19 2.45
N PRO A 186 4.50 -24.39 2.84
CA PRO A 186 3.53 -25.18 2.07
C PRO A 186 2.15 -24.51 2.07
N ASP A 187 1.24 -25.07 1.28
CA ASP A 187 -0.18 -24.71 1.21
C ASP A 187 -0.46 -23.25 0.78
N GLY A 188 0.52 -22.59 0.16
CA GLY A 188 0.34 -21.25 -0.38
C GLY A 188 0.17 -21.25 -1.90
N TYR A 189 -0.35 -20.13 -2.40
CA TYR A 189 -0.53 -19.85 -3.81
C TYR A 189 0.62 -18.95 -4.32
N THR A 190 0.42 -18.16 -5.35
CA THR A 190 1.43 -17.20 -5.82
C THR A 190 1.67 -16.11 -4.77
N ARG A 191 2.91 -15.98 -4.30
CA ARG A 191 3.32 -15.12 -3.18
C ARG A 191 4.51 -14.25 -3.55
N GLU A 192 4.23 -13.17 -4.26
CA GLU A 192 5.19 -12.12 -4.58
C GLU A 192 4.90 -10.89 -3.73
N TRP A 193 5.23 -10.97 -2.44
CA TRP A 193 4.93 -9.89 -1.51
C TRP A 193 5.76 -8.66 -1.80
N ARG A 194 5.09 -7.52 -1.93
CA ARG A 194 5.71 -6.20 -2.11
C ARG A 194 4.96 -5.16 -1.28
N PRO A 195 5.66 -4.17 -0.71
CA PRO A 195 4.98 -3.06 -0.05
C PRO A 195 4.00 -2.37 -1.00
N GLY A 196 2.77 -2.15 -0.52
CA GLY A 196 1.72 -1.55 -1.35
C GLY A 196 1.98 -0.09 -1.73
N GLY A 197 1.41 0.32 -2.88
CA GLY A 197 1.45 1.69 -3.39
C GLY A 197 2.66 1.99 -4.27
N LEU A 198 2.84 3.28 -4.60
CA LEU A 198 3.96 3.72 -5.44
C LEU A 198 5.31 3.54 -4.74
N PRO A 199 6.35 3.09 -5.46
CA PRO A 199 7.70 2.97 -4.90
C PRO A 199 8.31 4.35 -4.62
N PRO A 200 9.30 4.44 -3.69
CA PRO A 200 9.89 5.71 -3.25
C PRO A 200 10.41 6.58 -4.40
N GLU A 201 11.01 5.97 -5.40
CA GLU A 201 11.62 6.63 -6.56
C GLU A 201 10.59 7.45 -7.34
N ARG A 202 9.36 6.97 -7.44
CA ARG A 202 8.26 7.70 -8.09
C ARG A 202 7.91 8.98 -7.34
N HIS A 203 7.88 8.92 -6.01
CA HIS A 203 7.62 10.10 -5.18
C HIS A 203 8.76 11.13 -5.29
N PHE A 204 10.01 10.70 -5.27
CA PHE A 204 11.15 11.60 -5.49
C PHE A 204 11.14 12.20 -6.89
N GLY A 205 10.81 11.41 -7.93
CA GLY A 205 10.64 11.91 -9.29
C GLY A 205 9.60 13.03 -9.38
N TYR A 206 8.42 12.82 -8.76
CA TYR A 206 7.39 13.87 -8.69
C TYR A 206 7.85 15.10 -7.87
N ALA A 207 8.60 14.92 -6.80
CA ALA A 207 9.14 16.05 -6.04
C ALA A 207 10.07 16.93 -6.92
N VAL A 208 10.95 16.30 -7.69
CA VAL A 208 11.83 17.01 -8.65
C VAL A 208 11.01 17.76 -9.70
N GLN A 209 9.94 17.15 -10.25
CA GLN A 209 9.05 17.82 -11.21
C GLN A 209 8.39 19.06 -10.61
N TRP A 210 7.84 18.96 -9.39
CA TRP A 210 7.18 20.08 -8.72
C TRP A 210 8.15 21.22 -8.41
N TYR A 211 9.35 20.92 -7.90
CA TYR A 211 10.38 21.94 -7.68
C TYR A 211 10.89 22.55 -9.00
N GLY A 212 11.03 21.75 -10.07
CA GLY A 212 11.38 22.22 -11.39
C GLY A 212 10.35 23.20 -11.95
N LEU A 213 9.05 22.90 -11.79
CA LEU A 213 7.96 23.80 -12.17
C LEU A 213 7.97 25.09 -11.34
N ALA A 214 8.19 25.01 -10.02
CA ALA A 214 8.31 26.18 -9.16
C ALA A 214 9.46 27.08 -9.61
N PHE A 215 10.61 26.49 -9.92
CA PHE A 215 11.77 27.20 -10.45
C PHE A 215 11.48 27.83 -11.81
N ALA A 216 10.83 27.13 -12.73
CA ALA A 216 10.46 27.67 -14.03
C ALA A 216 9.51 28.89 -13.90
N VAL A 217 8.49 28.81 -13.04
CA VAL A 217 7.59 29.95 -12.76
C VAL A 217 8.37 31.13 -12.20
N PHE A 218 9.30 30.90 -11.28
CA PHE A 218 10.18 31.93 -10.71
C PHE A 218 11.04 32.59 -11.81
N VAL A 219 11.69 31.81 -12.66
CA VAL A 219 12.52 32.31 -13.76
C VAL A 219 11.68 33.13 -14.76
N ILE A 220 10.51 32.63 -15.15
CA ILE A 220 9.59 33.35 -16.04
C ILE A 220 9.19 34.69 -15.41
N TYR A 221 8.83 34.69 -14.10
CA TYR A 221 8.49 35.90 -13.39
C TYR A 221 9.65 36.92 -13.44
N VAL A 222 10.87 36.49 -13.16
CA VAL A 222 12.05 37.37 -13.21
C VAL A 222 12.28 37.92 -14.63
N VAL A 223 12.24 37.05 -15.65
CA VAL A 223 12.47 37.44 -17.04
C VAL A 223 11.42 38.43 -17.55
N VAL A 224 10.14 38.21 -17.23
CA VAL A 224 9.03 39.10 -17.64
C VAL A 224 9.12 40.47 -16.98
N ASN A 225 9.61 40.54 -15.72
CA ASN A 225 9.77 41.80 -15.00
C ASN A 225 11.10 42.51 -15.25
N LEU A 226 12.06 41.87 -15.97
CA LEU A 226 13.27 42.50 -16.45
C LEU A 226 13.01 43.26 -17.77
N ASN A 227 12.58 44.54 -17.70
CA ASN A 227 12.34 45.35 -18.87
C ASN A 227 13.67 45.72 -19.59
N ARG A 228 13.65 45.60 -20.90
CA ARG A 228 14.67 46.26 -21.74
C ARG A 228 14.40 47.77 -21.70
N THR A 229 15.25 48.52 -21.01
CA THR A 229 15.29 49.98 -21.13
C THR A 229 15.72 50.32 -22.58
N GLY A 230 14.73 50.69 -23.40
CA GLY A 230 15.06 51.17 -24.78
C GLY A 230 13.89 51.00 -25.75
N LYS A 231 12.93 51.89 -25.63
CA LYS A 231 12.24 52.62 -26.72
C LYS A 231 11.55 53.81 -26.11
N SER A 232 12.29 54.91 -26.04
CA SER A 232 11.75 56.26 -26.12
C SER A 232 12.01 56.74 -27.53
N GLU A 233 11.04 56.73 -28.37
CA GLU A 233 10.81 57.69 -29.39
C GLU A 233 9.51 58.41 -29.12
#